data_abd6af279719e19c09f1d980a4c3d1f9
#
_entry.id   abd6af279719e19c09f1d980a4c3d1f9
#
_cell.length_a   1.000
_cell.length_b   1.000
_cell.length_c   1.000
_cell.angle_alpha   90.00
_cell.angle_beta   90.00
_cell.angle_gamma   90.00
#
_symmetry.space_group_name_H-M   'P 1'
#
loop_
_entity.id
_entity.type
_entity.pdbx_description
1 polymer ?
#
loop_
_entity_poly.entity_id
_entity_poly.type
_entity_poly.pdbx_seq_one_letter_code
_entity_poly.pdbx_strand_id
1 'polypeptide(L)'
;MFDQILSIIAPHRCYECGKTGYILCQSCKKYIIKQRFQLCILCGNPLKMGNLCDNHQQPYDMLWCFGYRRGSIAKIIDDYKFRRVRAAEGVLGDLLDSALPELPADAVIVPIPTTSRNMRRRGYDHMRLIAKDLARKRKVGYSSLLRRRNNVVQHATRSSRQRKRQAKEFFEISQPVDQNKLYVIID
;
A
#
# COMPACT_ATOMS: atom_id res chain seq x y z
N MET A 1 -1.81 4.44 24.48
CA MET A 1 -2.27 3.93 25.79
C MET A 1 -3.61 3.20 25.69
N PHE A 2 -4.68 3.78 25.11
CA PHE A 2 -5.98 3.10 24.92
C PHE A 2 -5.90 1.79 24.11
N ASP A 3 -5.15 1.75 23.02
CA ASP A 3 -5.01 0.54 22.17
C ASP A 3 -4.32 -0.62 22.87
N GLN A 4 -3.42 -0.34 23.82
CA GLN A 4 -2.76 -1.37 24.62
C GLN A 4 -3.72 -2.00 25.65
N ILE A 5 -4.56 -1.21 26.29
CA ILE A 5 -5.57 -1.71 27.22
C ILE A 5 -6.63 -2.53 26.48
N LEU A 6 -7.10 -2.03 25.33
CA LEU A 6 -8.04 -2.76 24.48
C LEU A 6 -7.47 -4.09 23.97
N SER A 7 -6.17 -4.16 23.69
CA SER A 7 -5.54 -5.41 23.25
C SER A 7 -5.48 -6.50 24.33
N ILE A 8 -5.58 -6.13 25.62
CA ILE A 8 -5.64 -7.06 26.73
C ILE A 8 -7.08 -7.57 26.93
N ILE A 9 -8.08 -6.68 26.85
CA ILE A 9 -9.49 -7.01 27.11
C ILE A 9 -10.13 -7.70 25.90
N ALA A 10 -9.79 -7.28 24.68
CA ALA A 10 -10.31 -7.82 23.43
C ALA A 10 -9.16 -8.06 22.43
N PRO A 11 -8.33 -9.08 22.67
CA PRO A 11 -7.17 -9.32 21.84
C PRO A 11 -7.59 -9.68 20.42
N HIS A 12 -6.86 -9.11 19.43
CA HIS A 12 -7.04 -9.48 18.05
C HIS A 12 -6.84 -10.98 17.85
N ARG A 13 -7.51 -11.53 16.84
CA ARG A 13 -7.27 -12.90 16.37
C ARG A 13 -6.66 -12.86 14.98
N CYS A 14 -5.65 -13.69 14.75
CA CYS A 14 -4.99 -13.82 13.46
C CYS A 14 -6.02 -14.12 12.37
N TYR A 15 -6.08 -13.27 11.36
CA TYR A 15 -7.05 -13.37 10.27
C TYR A 15 -6.90 -14.64 9.42
N GLU A 16 -5.77 -15.34 9.54
CA GLU A 16 -5.51 -16.59 8.84
C GLU A 16 -5.82 -17.82 9.71
N CYS A 17 -5.18 -17.93 10.88
CA CYS A 17 -5.25 -19.14 11.72
C CYS A 17 -6.02 -18.98 13.04
N GLY A 18 -6.55 -17.79 13.35
CA GLY A 18 -7.32 -17.53 14.57
C GLY A 18 -6.49 -17.36 15.85
N LYS A 19 -5.16 -17.50 15.84
CA LYS A 19 -4.31 -17.35 17.03
C LYS A 19 -4.51 -15.98 17.66
N THR A 20 -4.76 -15.96 18.96
CA THR A 20 -5.03 -14.74 19.74
C THR A 20 -3.78 -13.87 19.90
N GLY A 21 -3.97 -12.55 19.97
CA GLY A 21 -2.92 -11.56 20.21
C GLY A 21 -2.30 -10.94 18.94
N TYR A 22 -2.75 -11.31 17.76
CA TYR A 22 -2.17 -10.84 16.50
C TYR A 22 -3.24 -10.52 15.45
N ILE A 23 -3.02 -9.49 14.64
CA ILE A 23 -3.75 -9.28 13.39
C ILE A 23 -3.33 -10.35 12.35
N LEU A 24 -2.02 -10.60 12.27
CA LEU A 24 -1.44 -11.69 11.49
C LEU A 24 -0.22 -12.21 12.25
N CYS A 25 -0.26 -13.47 12.69
CA CYS A 25 0.84 -14.05 13.44
C CYS A 25 2.06 -14.29 12.55
N GLN A 26 3.23 -14.41 13.17
CA GLN A 26 4.51 -14.50 12.46
C GLN A 26 4.58 -15.69 11.49
N SER A 27 4.02 -16.84 11.87
CA SER A 27 3.98 -18.03 11.00
C SER A 27 3.13 -17.81 9.76
N CYS A 28 1.91 -17.24 9.92
CA CYS A 28 1.03 -16.91 8.82
C CYS A 28 1.62 -15.81 7.92
N LYS A 29 2.27 -14.80 8.52
CA LYS A 29 2.98 -13.76 7.77
C LYS A 29 4.08 -14.36 6.89
N LYS A 30 4.94 -15.20 7.45
CA LYS A 30 5.99 -15.89 6.68
C LYS A 30 5.42 -16.76 5.56
N TYR A 31 4.33 -17.50 5.83
CA TYR A 31 3.65 -18.31 4.84
C TYR A 31 3.13 -17.47 3.66
N ILE A 32 2.43 -16.37 3.95
CA ILE A 32 1.90 -15.45 2.95
C ILE A 32 3.03 -14.81 2.11
N ILE A 33 4.12 -14.39 2.76
CA ILE A 33 5.29 -13.80 2.09
C ILE A 33 5.91 -14.82 1.09
N LYS A 34 5.98 -16.09 1.43
CA LYS A 34 6.49 -17.13 0.54
C LYS A 34 5.61 -17.36 -0.70
N GLN A 35 4.31 -17.07 -0.59
CA GLN A 35 3.35 -17.24 -1.69
C GLN A 35 3.15 -15.99 -2.54
N ARG A 36 3.94 -14.93 -2.31
CA ARG A 36 3.86 -13.72 -3.12
C ARG A 36 4.19 -14.01 -4.58
N PHE A 37 3.53 -13.32 -5.47
CA PHE A 37 3.76 -13.38 -6.91
C PHE A 37 3.45 -12.04 -7.53
N GLN A 38 3.96 -11.83 -8.74
CA GLN A 38 3.68 -10.64 -9.53
C GLN A 38 3.07 -11.02 -10.86
N LEU A 39 2.08 -10.27 -11.28
CA LEU A 39 1.47 -10.38 -12.60
C LEU A 39 1.49 -9.01 -13.29
N CYS A 40 1.53 -9.04 -14.61
CA CYS A 40 1.28 -7.84 -15.39
C CYS A 40 -0.14 -7.33 -15.14
N ILE A 41 -0.27 -6.07 -14.75
CA ILE A 41 -1.56 -5.44 -14.43
C ILE A 41 -2.47 -5.24 -15.68
N LEU A 42 -1.93 -5.42 -16.88
CA LEU A 42 -2.67 -5.26 -18.13
C LEU A 42 -3.11 -6.59 -18.75
N CYS A 43 -2.23 -7.59 -18.82
CA CYS A 43 -2.53 -8.88 -19.46
C CYS A 43 -2.60 -10.06 -18.49
N GLY A 44 -2.22 -9.90 -17.22
CA GLY A 44 -2.24 -10.97 -16.23
C GLY A 44 -1.09 -11.98 -16.36
N ASN A 45 -0.14 -11.81 -17.30
CA ASN A 45 0.99 -12.73 -17.43
C ASN A 45 1.87 -12.71 -16.18
N PRO A 46 2.36 -13.87 -15.72
CA PRO A 46 3.30 -13.95 -14.61
C PRO A 46 4.61 -13.18 -14.89
N LEU A 47 5.10 -12.49 -13.89
CA LEU A 47 6.34 -11.72 -13.96
C LEU A 47 7.25 -12.07 -12.78
N LYS A 48 8.56 -11.92 -12.98
CA LYS A 48 9.49 -11.86 -11.84
C LYS A 48 9.25 -10.57 -11.05
N MET A 49 9.45 -10.64 -9.73
CA MET A 49 9.30 -9.47 -8.86
C MET A 49 10.17 -8.31 -9.32
N GLY A 50 9.57 -7.14 -9.43
CA GLY A 50 10.24 -5.93 -9.91
C GLY A 50 10.23 -5.75 -11.43
N ASN A 51 10.04 -6.79 -12.22
CA ASN A 51 10.09 -6.71 -13.67
C ASN A 51 8.80 -6.12 -14.27
N LEU A 52 8.94 -5.49 -15.42
CA LEU A 52 7.84 -5.06 -16.26
C LEU A 52 7.53 -6.13 -17.31
N CYS A 53 6.37 -6.03 -17.91
CA CYS A 53 5.95 -6.90 -19.00
C CYS A 53 6.51 -6.37 -20.33
N ASP A 54 7.21 -7.20 -21.07
CA ASP A 54 7.82 -6.82 -22.35
C ASP A 54 6.77 -6.44 -23.41
N ASN A 55 5.55 -6.97 -23.27
CA ASN A 55 4.45 -6.69 -24.20
C ASN A 55 3.72 -5.36 -23.92
N HIS A 56 4.12 -4.61 -22.88
CA HIS A 56 3.41 -3.39 -22.49
C HIS A 56 4.36 -2.30 -22.01
N GLN A 57 4.30 -1.16 -22.69
CA GLN A 57 4.98 0.04 -22.21
C GLN A 57 4.29 0.61 -20.98
N GLN A 58 5.03 0.84 -19.90
CA GLN A 58 4.57 1.37 -18.64
C GLN A 58 5.27 2.71 -18.33
N PRO A 59 4.60 3.62 -17.61
CA PRO A 59 5.17 4.91 -17.22
C PRO A 59 6.02 4.84 -15.93
N TYR A 60 6.51 3.68 -15.57
CA TYR A 60 7.36 3.43 -14.39
C TYR A 60 8.41 2.38 -14.73
N ASP A 61 9.55 2.44 -14.06
CA ASP A 61 10.71 1.58 -14.34
C ASP A 61 10.57 0.19 -13.72
N MET A 62 9.90 0.09 -12.58
CA MET A 62 9.71 -1.17 -11.85
C MET A 62 8.34 -1.20 -11.16
N LEU A 63 7.84 -2.42 -10.94
CA LEU A 63 6.60 -2.66 -10.20
C LEU A 63 6.81 -3.81 -9.22
N TRP A 64 6.37 -3.62 -7.98
CA TRP A 64 6.31 -4.69 -6.97
C TRP A 64 4.88 -4.85 -6.49
N CYS A 65 4.35 -6.05 -6.66
CA CYS A 65 3.04 -6.43 -6.15
C CYS A 65 3.19 -7.52 -5.11
N PHE A 66 2.43 -7.43 -4.03
CA PHE A 66 2.45 -8.46 -3.00
C PHE A 66 1.62 -9.70 -3.39
N GLY A 67 0.73 -9.60 -4.35
CA GLY A 67 -0.16 -10.66 -4.80
C GLY A 67 -1.62 -10.19 -4.91
N TYR A 68 -2.55 -11.14 -4.93
CA TYR A 68 -3.98 -10.80 -5.01
C TYR A 68 -4.54 -10.34 -3.66
N ARG A 69 -5.44 -9.35 -3.72
CA ARG A 69 -6.27 -8.96 -2.59
C ARG A 69 -7.37 -10.00 -2.37
N ARG A 70 -7.06 -11.09 -1.66
CA ARG A 70 -7.99 -12.18 -1.32
C ARG A 70 -7.71 -12.73 0.08
N GLY A 71 -8.61 -13.57 0.60
CA GLY A 71 -8.45 -14.24 1.90
C GLY A 71 -8.22 -13.26 3.06
N SER A 72 -7.28 -13.60 3.94
CA SER A 72 -6.89 -12.80 5.10
C SER A 72 -6.37 -11.41 4.72
N ILE A 73 -5.61 -11.30 3.62
CA ILE A 73 -5.09 -10.01 3.14
C ILE A 73 -6.22 -9.06 2.78
N ALA A 74 -7.25 -9.54 2.07
CA ALA A 74 -8.41 -8.71 1.74
C ALA A 74 -9.10 -8.20 3.01
N LYS A 75 -9.33 -9.09 4.00
CA LYS A 75 -9.95 -8.73 5.28
C LYS A 75 -9.13 -7.68 6.04
N ILE A 76 -7.80 -7.87 6.15
CA ILE A 76 -6.90 -6.92 6.82
C ILE A 76 -6.96 -5.54 6.16
N ILE A 77 -6.90 -5.48 4.82
CA ILE A 77 -7.00 -4.23 4.07
C ILE A 77 -8.37 -3.57 4.27
N ASP A 78 -9.45 -4.35 4.25
CA ASP A 78 -10.81 -3.82 4.41
C ASP A 78 -11.03 -3.30 5.83
N ASP A 79 -10.60 -4.01 6.85
CA ASP A 79 -10.72 -3.59 8.22
C ASP A 79 -9.85 -2.35 8.50
N TYR A 80 -8.66 -2.27 7.93
CA TYR A 80 -7.84 -1.07 7.97
C TYR A 80 -8.51 0.12 7.27
N LYS A 81 -9.10 -0.10 6.09
CA LYS A 81 -9.73 0.97 5.28
C LYS A 81 -11.13 1.38 5.76
N PHE A 82 -11.92 0.45 6.33
CA PHE A 82 -13.34 0.67 6.54
C PHE A 82 -13.80 0.49 8.00
N ARG A 83 -13.09 -0.30 8.80
CA ARG A 83 -13.45 -0.58 10.20
C ARG A 83 -12.50 0.06 11.22
N ARG A 84 -11.57 0.89 10.77
CA ARG A 84 -10.61 1.62 11.61
C ARG A 84 -9.70 0.72 12.45
N VAL A 85 -9.43 -0.50 12.02
CA VAL A 85 -8.48 -1.40 12.71
C VAL A 85 -7.07 -0.93 12.44
N ARG A 86 -6.65 0.12 13.17
CA ARG A 86 -5.36 0.79 12.99
C ARG A 86 -4.18 -0.14 13.24
N ALA A 87 -4.33 -1.12 14.14
CA ALA A 87 -3.30 -2.13 14.40
C ALA A 87 -2.86 -2.93 13.14
N ALA A 88 -3.67 -2.93 12.06
CA ALA A 88 -3.31 -3.54 10.79
C ALA A 88 -2.20 -2.79 10.03
N GLU A 89 -1.91 -1.53 10.39
CA GLU A 89 -0.87 -0.70 9.77
C GLU A 89 0.48 -1.40 9.74
N GLY A 90 0.95 -1.88 10.89
CA GLY A 90 2.25 -2.54 11.01
C GLY A 90 2.33 -3.82 10.16
N VAL A 91 1.25 -4.61 10.13
CA VAL A 91 1.20 -5.83 9.31
C VAL A 91 1.27 -5.51 7.82
N LEU A 92 0.49 -4.55 7.36
CA LEU A 92 0.49 -4.12 5.95
C LEU A 92 1.83 -3.50 5.55
N GLY A 93 2.43 -2.70 6.45
CA GLY A 93 3.77 -2.15 6.27
C GLY A 93 4.84 -3.24 6.14
N ASP A 94 4.82 -4.26 7.00
CA ASP A 94 5.75 -5.39 6.93
C ASP A 94 5.60 -6.21 5.63
N LEU A 95 4.36 -6.39 5.17
CA LEU A 95 4.10 -7.10 3.92
C LEU A 95 4.64 -6.31 2.72
N LEU A 96 4.42 -4.99 2.67
CA LEU A 96 4.99 -4.12 1.64
C LEU A 96 6.52 -4.12 1.71
N ASP A 97 7.08 -3.98 2.90
CA ASP A 97 8.52 -4.02 3.13
C ASP A 97 9.16 -5.30 2.57
N SER A 98 8.50 -6.44 2.80
CA SER A 98 8.98 -7.74 2.29
C SER A 98 8.94 -7.86 0.76
N ALA A 99 8.15 -7.04 0.07
CA ALA A 99 8.03 -7.06 -1.39
C ALA A 99 9.09 -6.20 -2.07
N LEU A 100 9.62 -5.18 -1.38
CA LEU A 100 10.59 -4.25 -1.95
C LEU A 100 12.01 -4.80 -1.88
N PRO A 101 12.87 -4.49 -2.88
CA PRO A 101 14.30 -4.76 -2.83
C PRO A 101 15.00 -3.82 -1.84
N GLU A 102 16.31 -3.91 -1.73
CA GLU A 102 17.09 -2.83 -1.14
C GLU A 102 16.90 -1.54 -1.95
N LEU A 103 16.72 -0.45 -1.24
CA LEU A 103 16.54 0.87 -1.83
C LEU A 103 17.82 1.70 -1.63
N PRO A 104 18.20 2.54 -2.61
CA PRO A 104 19.30 3.49 -2.40
C PRO A 104 18.96 4.46 -1.25
N ALA A 105 19.99 4.95 -0.56
CA ALA A 105 19.81 5.78 0.63
C ALA A 105 19.08 7.10 0.37
N ASP A 106 19.13 7.61 -0.85
CA ASP A 106 18.45 8.82 -1.32
C ASP A 106 17.06 8.56 -1.89
N ALA A 107 16.58 7.31 -1.88
CA ALA A 107 15.22 6.96 -2.30
C ALA A 107 14.17 7.69 -1.46
N VAL A 108 13.03 7.99 -2.07
CA VAL A 108 11.93 8.70 -1.43
C VAL A 108 10.63 7.90 -1.55
N ILE A 109 10.03 7.55 -0.43
CA ILE A 109 8.73 6.88 -0.39
C ILE A 109 7.61 7.92 -0.47
N VAL A 110 6.70 7.71 -1.42
CA VAL A 110 5.60 8.62 -1.74
C VAL A 110 4.28 7.87 -1.64
N PRO A 111 3.41 8.17 -0.67
CA PRO A 111 2.09 7.56 -0.61
C PRO A 111 1.14 8.16 -1.65
N ILE A 112 0.28 7.34 -2.23
CA ILE A 112 -0.88 7.84 -2.98
C ILE A 112 -1.88 8.46 -1.98
N PRO A 113 -2.23 9.76 -2.15
CA PRO A 113 -3.08 10.45 -1.19
C PRO A 113 -4.53 9.97 -1.24
N THR A 114 -5.14 9.78 -0.08
CA THR A 114 -6.55 9.45 0.06
C THR A 114 -7.43 10.71 -0.08
N THR A 115 -8.73 10.53 -0.33
CA THR A 115 -9.69 11.65 -0.39
C THR A 115 -9.94 12.23 0.99
N SER A 116 -10.20 13.54 1.09
CA SER A 116 -10.57 14.20 2.35
C SER A 116 -11.82 13.57 2.98
N ARG A 117 -12.79 13.13 2.17
CA ARG A 117 -13.96 12.39 2.64
C ARG A 117 -13.58 11.08 3.33
N ASN A 118 -12.70 10.28 2.71
CA ASN A 118 -12.24 9.02 3.28
C ASN A 118 -11.38 9.24 4.52
N MET A 119 -10.56 10.28 4.53
CA MET A 119 -9.75 10.68 5.67
C MET A 119 -10.63 11.04 6.89
N ARG A 120 -11.67 11.86 6.70
CA ARG A 120 -12.65 12.18 7.76
C ARG A 120 -13.38 10.94 8.26
N ARG A 121 -13.82 10.05 7.35
CA ARG A 121 -14.53 8.81 7.73
C ARG A 121 -13.63 7.84 8.51
N ARG A 122 -12.35 7.73 8.17
CA ARG A 122 -11.40 6.81 8.81
C ARG A 122 -10.74 7.39 10.05
N GLY A 123 -10.59 8.70 10.12
CA GLY A 123 -9.84 9.41 11.14
C GLY A 123 -8.34 9.49 10.86
N TYR A 124 -7.85 8.88 9.77
CA TYR A 124 -6.43 8.88 9.36
C TYR A 124 -6.24 8.67 7.86
N ASP A 125 -5.08 9.09 7.37
CA ASP A 125 -4.60 8.74 6.04
C ASP A 125 -3.82 7.42 6.11
N HIS A 126 -4.44 6.36 5.63
CA HIS A 126 -3.94 4.99 5.75
C HIS A 126 -2.61 4.76 5.00
N MET A 127 -2.44 5.33 3.80
CA MET A 127 -1.19 5.15 3.04
C MET A 127 -0.07 6.02 3.60
N ARG A 128 -0.40 7.22 4.10
CA ARG A 128 0.58 8.09 4.75
C ARG A 128 1.20 7.45 5.99
N LEU A 129 0.41 6.75 6.79
CA LEU A 129 0.92 6.05 7.98
C LEU A 129 1.90 4.95 7.58
N ILE A 130 1.49 4.06 6.65
CA ILE A 130 2.34 2.97 6.14
C ILE A 130 3.62 3.53 5.50
N ALA A 131 3.51 4.59 4.67
CA ALA A 131 4.65 5.20 4.00
C ALA A 131 5.69 5.74 4.99
N LYS A 132 5.24 6.44 6.04
CA LYS A 132 6.13 6.97 7.07
C LYS A 132 6.83 5.87 7.86
N ASP A 133 6.09 4.81 8.21
CA ASP A 133 6.68 3.67 8.91
C ASP A 133 7.72 2.95 8.05
N LEU A 134 7.40 2.73 6.78
CA LEU A 134 8.29 2.09 5.81
C LEU A 134 9.55 2.92 5.57
N ALA A 135 9.42 4.24 5.36
CA ALA A 135 10.56 5.14 5.18
C ALA A 135 11.49 5.12 6.40
N ARG A 136 10.92 5.14 7.60
CA ARG A 136 11.69 5.04 8.86
C ARG A 136 12.43 3.71 8.98
N LYS A 137 11.74 2.58 8.69
CA LYS A 137 12.35 1.22 8.75
C LYS A 137 13.50 1.08 7.76
N ARG A 138 13.33 1.61 6.56
CA ARG A 138 14.32 1.55 5.47
C ARG A 138 15.37 2.64 5.55
N LYS A 139 15.22 3.62 6.45
CA LYS A 139 16.12 4.80 6.58
C LYS A 139 16.24 5.59 5.28
N VAL A 140 15.15 5.72 4.54
CA VAL A 140 15.04 6.49 3.30
C VAL A 140 14.11 7.69 3.45
N GLY A 141 14.08 8.57 2.45
CA GLY A 141 13.23 9.77 2.46
C GLY A 141 11.73 9.44 2.44
N TYR A 142 10.93 10.37 2.94
CA TYR A 142 9.48 10.39 2.82
C TYR A 142 9.04 11.73 2.25
N SER A 143 8.12 11.73 1.29
CA SER A 143 7.52 12.96 0.78
C SER A 143 6.03 12.80 0.49
N SER A 144 5.25 13.83 0.80
CA SER A 144 3.86 13.98 0.34
C SER A 144 3.85 14.67 -1.03
N LEU A 145 4.67 14.20 -1.97
CA LEU A 145 4.87 14.75 -3.29
C LEU A 145 3.56 14.86 -4.10
N LEU A 146 2.68 13.90 -3.91
CA LEU A 146 1.40 13.85 -4.60
C LEU A 146 0.30 14.52 -3.79
N ARG A 147 -0.48 15.37 -4.43
CA ARG A 147 -1.72 15.94 -3.89
C ARG A 147 -2.91 15.52 -4.73
N ARG A 148 -4.03 15.22 -4.06
CA ARG A 148 -5.28 14.90 -4.75
C ARG A 148 -6.07 16.17 -5.01
N ARG A 149 -6.53 16.35 -6.25
CA ARG A 149 -7.47 17.43 -6.60
C ARG A 149 -8.84 17.12 -6.01
N ASN A 150 -9.36 18.02 -5.17
CA ASN A 150 -10.51 17.74 -4.30
C ASN A 150 -11.86 17.57 -4.98
N ASN A 151 -12.02 17.97 -6.23
CA ASN A 151 -13.35 18.12 -6.86
C ASN A 151 -13.70 17.04 -7.88
N VAL A 152 -12.89 16.00 -8.01
CA VAL A 152 -13.16 14.95 -8.98
C VAL A 152 -13.78 13.76 -8.27
N VAL A 153 -15.07 13.51 -8.50
CA VAL A 153 -15.76 12.32 -8.00
C VAL A 153 -15.23 11.12 -8.76
N GLN A 154 -14.72 10.14 -8.02
CA GLN A 154 -14.35 8.87 -8.60
C GLN A 154 -15.62 8.13 -9.01
N HIS A 155 -16.03 8.28 -10.26
CA HIS A 155 -17.06 7.45 -10.82
C HIS A 155 -16.58 5.99 -10.85
N ALA A 156 -17.48 5.07 -10.54
CA ALA A 156 -17.20 3.64 -10.66
C ALA A 156 -16.96 3.32 -12.14
N THR A 157 -15.68 3.34 -12.54
CA THR A 157 -15.29 3.09 -13.93
C THR A 157 -15.03 1.61 -14.12
N ARG A 158 -15.68 1.04 -15.11
CA ARG A 158 -15.53 -0.38 -15.47
C ARG A 158 -14.32 -0.63 -16.39
N SER A 159 -13.78 0.41 -17.07
CA SER A 159 -12.70 0.22 -18.03
C SER A 159 -11.34 0.77 -17.54
N SER A 160 -10.27 0.06 -17.87
CA SER A 160 -8.87 0.46 -17.61
C SER A 160 -8.52 1.81 -18.26
N ARG A 161 -9.03 2.07 -19.46
CA ARG A 161 -8.81 3.34 -20.21
C ARG A 161 -9.39 4.54 -19.46
N GLN A 162 -10.60 4.40 -18.92
CA GLN A 162 -11.23 5.45 -18.11
C GLN A 162 -10.47 5.69 -16.81
N ARG A 163 -9.98 4.63 -16.15
CA ARG A 163 -9.14 4.77 -14.93
C ARG A 163 -7.84 5.53 -15.20
N LYS A 164 -7.15 5.25 -16.32
CA LYS A 164 -5.94 5.99 -16.72
C LYS A 164 -6.21 7.47 -16.95
N ARG A 165 -7.30 7.81 -17.64
CA ARG A 165 -7.71 9.20 -17.87
C ARG A 165 -8.03 9.90 -16.55
N GLN A 166 -8.83 9.30 -15.70
CA GLN A 166 -9.17 9.84 -14.39
C GLN A 166 -7.95 10.01 -13.47
N ALA A 167 -6.99 9.09 -13.50
CA ALA A 167 -5.78 9.20 -12.68
C ALA A 167 -4.99 10.49 -12.97
N LYS A 168 -4.89 10.91 -14.23
CA LYS A 168 -4.24 12.17 -14.61
C LYS A 168 -4.97 13.42 -14.08
N GLU A 169 -6.27 13.33 -13.90
CA GLU A 169 -7.11 14.43 -13.39
C GLU A 169 -7.14 14.47 -11.85
N PHE A 170 -6.91 13.31 -11.21
CA PHE A 170 -7.03 13.19 -9.75
C PHE A 170 -5.81 13.63 -8.96
N PHE A 171 -4.64 13.57 -9.56
CA PHE A 171 -3.39 13.83 -8.85
C PHE A 171 -2.61 14.94 -9.51
N GLU A 172 -1.91 15.71 -8.69
CA GLU A 172 -0.94 16.70 -9.10
C GLU A 172 0.32 16.58 -8.25
N ILE A 173 1.44 16.97 -8.83
CA ILE A 173 2.71 17.06 -8.13
C ILE A 173 2.70 18.39 -7.37
N SER A 174 2.91 18.37 -6.06
CA SER A 174 2.83 19.52 -5.18
C SER A 174 4.18 20.17 -4.83
N GLN A 175 5.28 19.53 -5.25
CA GLN A 175 6.65 19.97 -4.95
C GLN A 175 7.55 19.65 -6.14
N PRO A 176 8.68 20.36 -6.32
CA PRO A 176 9.66 20.03 -7.34
C PRO A 176 10.16 18.59 -7.20
N VAL A 177 10.38 17.94 -8.34
CA VAL A 177 10.89 16.56 -8.44
C VAL A 177 12.36 16.63 -8.82
N ASP A 178 13.21 15.98 -8.04
CA ASP A 178 14.62 15.77 -8.38
C ASP A 178 14.72 14.51 -9.27
N GLN A 179 15.07 14.69 -10.53
CA GLN A 179 15.14 13.60 -11.51
C GLN A 179 16.24 12.56 -11.21
N ASN A 180 17.19 12.88 -10.34
CA ASN A 180 18.27 11.96 -9.96
C ASN A 180 17.90 11.03 -8.81
N LYS A 181 16.69 11.16 -8.23
CA LYS A 181 16.24 10.36 -7.10
C LYS A 181 15.27 9.26 -7.50
N LEU A 182 15.34 8.15 -6.80
CA LEU A 182 14.35 7.07 -6.92
C LEU A 182 13.11 7.41 -6.09
N TYR A 183 11.96 7.50 -6.73
CA TYR A 183 10.67 7.69 -6.06
C TYR A 183 9.89 6.37 -6.03
N VAL A 184 9.59 5.89 -4.83
CA VAL A 184 8.81 4.66 -4.62
C VAL A 184 7.38 5.05 -4.26
N ILE A 185 6.47 4.95 -5.23
CA ILE A 185 5.04 5.25 -5.02
C ILE A 185 4.36 4.02 -4.43
N ILE A 186 3.63 4.18 -3.34
CA ILE A 186 2.90 3.09 -2.67
C ILE A 186 1.39 3.35 -2.58
N ASP A 187 0.58 2.27 -2.82
CA ASP A 187 -0.90 2.26 -2.73
C ASP A 187 -1.43 1.02 -1.99
#